data_68ad2170e1116f1f40dbbd1ed3a2a387
#
_entry.id   68ad2170e1116f1f40dbbd1ed3a2a387
#
_cell.length_a   1.000
_cell.length_b   1.000
_cell.length_c   1.000
_cell.angle_alpha   90.00
_cell.angle_beta   90.00
_cell.angle_gamma   90.00
#
_symmetry.space_group_name_H-M   'P 1'
#
loop_
_entity.id
_entity.type
_entity.pdbx_description
1 polymer ?
#
loop_
_entity_poly.entity_id
_entity_poly.type
_entity_poly.pdbx_seq_one_letter_code
_entity_poly.pdbx_strand_id
1 'polypeptide(L)'
;ISAIDPNNIALIPALGSTIELLGSKNFEMLIQYNEPVQAAISNWLSTQRSFFIESWVNYQYMRYLMAPEYEKAGLPEALLFGMLVKESGGKVHSTSKAGATGPLQFMPSTGSRFGLGFSNGYDMRYDPQYAARANAAYMNERFQELNNSLEMAIAGYNGGEGRARRISKDQNGASF
;
A
#
# COMPACT_ATOMS: atom_id res chain seq x y z
N ILE A 1 -10.05 -6.94 -28.18
CA ILE A 1 -9.53 -7.24 -26.83
C ILE A 1 -10.72 -7.75 -26.05
N SER A 2 -10.85 -9.07 -25.87
CA SER A 2 -11.95 -9.69 -25.15
C SER A 2 -11.87 -9.28 -23.68
N ALA A 3 -13.00 -8.85 -23.13
CA ALA A 3 -13.16 -8.58 -21.71
C ALA A 3 -12.67 -9.80 -20.90
N ILE A 4 -11.85 -9.58 -19.89
CA ILE A 4 -11.43 -10.63 -18.97
C ILE A 4 -12.70 -11.02 -18.19
N ASP A 5 -13.17 -12.27 -18.42
CA ASP A 5 -14.29 -12.85 -17.70
C ASP A 5 -13.90 -12.91 -16.20
N PRO A 6 -14.70 -12.30 -15.29
CA PRO A 6 -14.44 -12.34 -13.85
C PRO A 6 -14.31 -13.76 -13.30
N ASN A 7 -14.94 -14.74 -13.94
CA ASN A 7 -14.84 -16.15 -13.56
C ASN A 7 -13.51 -16.81 -13.98
N ASN A 8 -12.73 -16.19 -14.86
CA ASN A 8 -11.39 -16.67 -15.24
C ASN A 8 -10.26 -16.17 -14.33
N ILE A 9 -10.53 -15.23 -13.43
CA ILE A 9 -9.56 -14.72 -12.46
C ILE A 9 -9.16 -15.83 -11.46
N ALA A 10 -10.10 -16.73 -11.16
CA ALA A 10 -9.85 -17.88 -10.28
C ALA A 10 -8.87 -18.93 -10.84
N LEU A 11 -8.51 -18.86 -12.11
CA LEU A 11 -7.60 -19.81 -12.78
C LEU A 11 -6.12 -19.43 -12.70
N ILE A 12 -5.80 -18.26 -12.15
CA ILE A 12 -4.40 -17.87 -11.89
C ILE A 12 -4.10 -18.18 -10.42
N PRO A 13 -3.31 -19.21 -10.08
CA PRO A 13 -3.06 -19.62 -8.68
C PRO A 13 -2.54 -18.49 -7.78
N ALA A 14 -1.80 -17.54 -8.35
CA ALA A 14 -1.31 -16.36 -7.65
C ALA A 14 -2.42 -15.34 -7.31
N LEU A 15 -3.54 -15.33 -8.05
CA LEU A 15 -4.68 -14.47 -7.76
C LEU A 15 -5.65 -15.10 -6.75
N GLY A 16 -5.73 -16.42 -6.68
CA GLY A 16 -6.49 -17.14 -5.64
C GLY A 16 -6.00 -16.80 -4.23
N SER A 17 -4.68 -16.80 -4.02
CA SER A 17 -4.08 -16.37 -2.74
C SER A 17 -4.28 -14.86 -2.47
N THR A 18 -4.37 -14.02 -3.49
CA THR A 18 -4.65 -12.58 -3.33
C THR A 18 -6.10 -12.34 -2.89
N ILE A 19 -7.05 -13.11 -3.40
CA ILE A 19 -8.46 -13.06 -2.99
C ILE A 19 -8.60 -13.54 -1.53
N GLU A 20 -7.88 -14.59 -1.14
CA GLU A 20 -7.86 -15.08 0.24
C GLU A 20 -7.26 -14.05 1.22
N LEU A 21 -6.25 -13.29 0.80
CA LEU A 21 -5.63 -12.19 1.55
C LEU A 21 -6.56 -10.98 1.72
N LEU A 22 -7.47 -10.73 0.77
CA LEU A 22 -8.46 -9.66 0.86
C LEU A 22 -9.64 -10.04 1.79
N GLY A 23 -9.89 -11.34 2.03
CA GLY A 23 -11.07 -11.86 2.72
C GLY A 23 -11.22 -11.49 4.20
N SER A 24 -10.17 -11.03 4.88
CA SER A 24 -10.22 -10.81 6.33
C SER A 24 -11.01 -9.57 6.78
N LYS A 25 -11.32 -8.60 5.88
CA LYS A 25 -12.06 -7.36 6.22
C LYS A 25 -13.06 -6.88 5.16
N ASN A 26 -13.59 -7.73 4.30
CA ASN A 26 -14.45 -7.32 3.18
C ASN A 26 -13.82 -6.24 2.27
N PHE A 27 -12.49 -6.24 2.14
CA PHE A 27 -11.77 -5.29 1.26
C PHE A 27 -12.22 -5.40 -0.20
N GLU A 28 -12.70 -6.56 -0.63
CA GLU A 28 -13.30 -6.75 -1.96
C GLU A 28 -14.49 -5.82 -2.21
N MET A 29 -15.27 -5.52 -1.17
CA MET A 29 -16.39 -4.60 -1.26
C MET A 29 -15.98 -3.12 -1.30
N LEU A 30 -14.74 -2.82 -0.89
CA LEU A 30 -14.19 -1.47 -0.88
C LEU A 30 -13.51 -1.11 -2.20
N ILE A 31 -13.13 -2.11 -3.00
CA ILE A 31 -12.45 -1.87 -4.29
C ILE A 31 -13.51 -1.79 -5.39
N GLN A 32 -13.75 -0.59 -5.89
CA GLN A 32 -14.61 -0.39 -7.05
C GLN A 32 -13.85 -0.76 -8.34
N TYR A 33 -14.30 -1.82 -9.02
CA TYR A 33 -13.77 -2.22 -10.32
C TYR A 33 -14.36 -1.34 -11.42
N ASN A 34 -13.94 -0.09 -11.45
CA ASN A 34 -14.33 0.91 -12.42
C ASN A 34 -13.31 1.08 -13.54
N GLU A 35 -13.63 1.88 -14.55
CA GLU A 35 -12.79 2.10 -15.72
C GLU A 35 -11.38 2.62 -15.38
N PRO A 36 -11.17 3.60 -14.47
CA PRO A 36 -9.83 4.03 -14.04
C PRO A 36 -9.02 2.90 -13.38
N VAL A 37 -9.64 2.04 -12.57
CA VAL A 37 -8.97 0.90 -11.93
C VAL A 37 -8.56 -0.13 -12.97
N GLN A 38 -9.44 -0.46 -13.93
CA GLN A 38 -9.12 -1.36 -15.04
C GLN A 38 -7.95 -0.84 -15.88
N ALA A 39 -7.96 0.45 -16.21
CA ALA A 39 -6.87 1.08 -16.95
C ALA A 39 -5.54 1.02 -16.19
N ALA A 40 -5.55 1.25 -14.87
CA ALA A 40 -4.37 1.15 -14.02
C ALA A 40 -3.83 -0.28 -13.97
N ILE A 41 -4.70 -1.28 -13.78
CA ILE A 41 -4.31 -2.71 -13.81
C ILE A 41 -3.68 -3.07 -15.16
N SER A 42 -4.34 -2.68 -16.27
CA SER A 42 -3.82 -2.93 -17.61
C SER A 42 -2.43 -2.30 -17.81
N ASN A 43 -2.23 -1.08 -17.37
CA ASN A 43 -0.93 -0.40 -17.44
C ASN A 43 0.16 -1.14 -16.63
N TRP A 44 -0.14 -1.58 -15.41
CA TRP A 44 0.80 -2.34 -14.58
C TRP A 44 1.16 -3.69 -15.18
N LEU A 45 0.20 -4.37 -15.80
CA LEU A 45 0.41 -5.69 -16.43
C LEU A 45 1.02 -5.63 -17.83
N SER A 46 1.07 -4.45 -18.44
CA SER A 46 1.67 -4.24 -19.77
C SER A 46 2.90 -3.34 -19.74
N THR A 47 2.71 -2.03 -19.73
CA THR A 47 3.78 -1.02 -19.83
C THR A 47 4.72 -1.05 -18.62
N GLN A 48 4.19 -1.26 -17.41
CA GLN A 48 4.96 -1.30 -16.16
C GLN A 48 5.32 -2.72 -15.70
N ARG A 49 5.09 -3.73 -16.55
CA ARG A 49 5.22 -5.14 -16.17
C ARG A 49 6.59 -5.49 -15.59
N SER A 50 7.67 -5.04 -16.23
CA SER A 50 9.03 -5.36 -15.76
C SER A 50 9.30 -4.79 -14.37
N PHE A 51 8.89 -3.55 -14.13
CA PHE A 51 9.00 -2.91 -12.81
C PHE A 51 8.12 -3.61 -11.76
N PHE A 52 6.91 -4.03 -12.14
CA PHE A 52 6.01 -4.76 -11.25
C PHE A 52 6.60 -6.11 -10.83
N ILE A 53 7.18 -6.87 -11.78
CA ILE A 53 7.85 -8.14 -11.49
C ILE A 53 9.10 -7.92 -10.62
N GLU A 54 9.93 -6.93 -10.91
CA GLU A 54 11.08 -6.57 -10.08
C GLU A 54 10.64 -6.24 -8.64
N SER A 55 9.59 -5.45 -8.50
CA SER A 55 9.03 -5.09 -7.20
C SER A 55 8.53 -6.32 -6.43
N TRP A 56 7.90 -7.28 -7.11
CA TRP A 56 7.47 -8.54 -6.51
C TRP A 56 8.66 -9.36 -6.02
N VAL A 57 9.71 -9.48 -6.82
CA VAL A 57 10.94 -10.19 -6.42
C VAL A 57 11.57 -9.52 -5.19
N ASN A 58 11.71 -8.19 -5.20
CA ASN A 58 12.23 -7.43 -4.06
C ASN A 58 11.39 -7.68 -2.79
N TYR A 59 10.06 -7.66 -2.93
CA TYR A 59 9.15 -7.93 -1.83
C TYR A 59 9.33 -9.34 -1.25
N GLN A 60 9.52 -10.37 -2.07
CA GLN A 60 9.71 -11.75 -1.59
C GLN A 60 10.89 -11.88 -0.62
N TYR A 61 11.96 -11.11 -0.80
CA TYR A 61 13.10 -11.11 0.14
C TYR A 61 12.76 -10.52 1.52
N MET A 62 11.74 -9.64 1.59
CA MET A 62 11.34 -8.94 2.81
C MET A 62 10.01 -9.44 3.37
N ARG A 63 9.27 -10.25 2.63
CA ARG A 63 7.91 -10.67 2.93
C ARG A 63 7.78 -11.24 4.34
N TYR A 64 8.71 -12.09 4.75
CA TYR A 64 8.71 -12.74 6.07
C TYR A 64 8.84 -11.74 7.25
N LEU A 65 9.39 -10.55 7.02
CA LEU A 65 9.49 -9.47 7.98
C LEU A 65 8.27 -8.55 7.94
N MET A 66 7.77 -8.25 6.74
CA MET A 66 6.78 -7.21 6.52
C MET A 66 5.33 -7.71 6.65
N ALA A 67 5.00 -8.85 6.05
CA ALA A 67 3.64 -9.37 6.01
C ALA A 67 3.05 -9.64 7.40
N PRO A 68 3.77 -10.21 8.39
CA PRO A 68 3.24 -10.41 9.73
C PRO A 68 2.84 -9.12 10.45
N GLU A 69 3.46 -7.99 10.15
CA GLU A 69 3.11 -6.70 10.77
C GLU A 69 1.76 -6.17 10.24
N TYR A 70 1.46 -6.42 8.97
CA TYR A 70 0.15 -6.11 8.39
C TYR A 70 -0.95 -7.05 8.89
N GLU A 71 -0.66 -8.35 8.97
CA GLU A 71 -1.58 -9.35 9.52
C GLU A 71 -1.98 -9.01 10.97
N LYS A 72 -1.01 -8.70 11.84
CA LYS A 72 -1.27 -8.24 13.22
C LYS A 72 -2.15 -7.00 13.28
N ALA A 73 -2.01 -6.09 12.32
CA ALA A 73 -2.82 -4.89 12.21
C ALA A 73 -4.19 -5.14 11.58
N GLY A 74 -4.48 -6.36 11.14
CA GLY A 74 -5.68 -6.76 10.44
C GLY A 74 -5.82 -6.12 9.05
N LEU A 75 -4.71 -5.87 8.38
CA LEU A 75 -4.65 -5.33 7.03
C LEU A 75 -4.21 -6.41 6.03
N PRO A 76 -4.73 -6.39 4.80
CA PRO A 76 -4.37 -7.39 3.80
C PRO A 76 -2.94 -7.18 3.28
N GLU A 77 -2.23 -8.28 3.03
CA GLU A 77 -0.89 -8.27 2.44
C GLU A 77 -0.86 -7.61 1.06
N ALA A 78 -1.96 -7.71 0.29
CA ALA A 78 -2.07 -7.05 -1.01
C ALA A 78 -1.96 -5.52 -0.90
N LEU A 79 -2.48 -4.92 0.17
CA LEU A 79 -2.34 -3.48 0.44
C LEU A 79 -0.87 -3.12 0.71
N LEU A 80 -0.16 -3.90 1.53
CA LEU A 80 1.27 -3.72 1.78
C LEU A 80 2.07 -3.75 0.48
N PHE A 81 1.85 -4.78 -0.36
CA PHE A 81 2.56 -4.91 -1.62
C PHE A 81 2.25 -3.73 -2.56
N GLY A 82 0.98 -3.33 -2.68
CA GLY A 82 0.58 -2.17 -3.49
C GLY A 82 1.27 -0.87 -3.06
N MET A 83 1.34 -0.62 -1.74
CA MET A 83 2.06 0.52 -1.18
C MET A 83 3.55 0.45 -1.52
N LEU A 84 4.18 -0.69 -1.29
CA LEU A 84 5.60 -0.91 -1.53
C LEU A 84 5.97 -0.71 -3.01
N VAL A 85 5.17 -1.24 -3.94
CA VAL A 85 5.36 -1.04 -5.39
C VAL A 85 5.32 0.45 -5.73
N LYS A 86 4.33 1.16 -5.21
CA LYS A 86 4.12 2.58 -5.49
C LYS A 86 5.23 3.45 -4.94
N GLU A 87 5.75 3.16 -3.76
CA GLU A 87 6.71 4.00 -3.05
C GLU A 87 8.16 3.80 -3.52
N SER A 88 8.62 2.56 -3.62
CA SER A 88 10.03 2.28 -3.91
C SER A 88 10.29 1.14 -4.89
N GLY A 89 9.25 0.38 -5.26
CA GLY A 89 9.44 -0.91 -5.94
C GLY A 89 10.15 -1.95 -5.07
N GLY A 90 10.06 -1.83 -3.74
CA GLY A 90 10.71 -2.72 -2.80
C GLY A 90 12.21 -2.45 -2.59
N LYS A 91 12.70 -1.28 -2.98
CA LYS A 91 14.10 -0.89 -2.80
C LYS A 91 14.32 -0.37 -1.39
N VAL A 92 14.95 -1.19 -0.54
CA VAL A 92 15.18 -0.89 0.90
C VAL A 92 15.94 0.42 1.12
N HIS A 93 16.95 0.68 0.31
CA HIS A 93 17.81 1.88 0.44
C HIS A 93 17.36 3.07 -0.40
N SER A 94 16.09 3.08 -0.83
CA SER A 94 15.54 4.19 -1.59
C SER A 94 15.44 5.45 -0.74
N THR A 95 15.90 6.58 -1.29
CA THR A 95 15.74 7.92 -0.69
C THR A 95 15.33 8.90 -1.77
N SER A 96 14.22 9.61 -1.56
CA SER A 96 13.73 10.62 -2.46
C SER A 96 14.47 11.95 -2.28
N LYS A 97 14.39 12.84 -3.28
CA LYS A 97 14.93 14.20 -3.16
C LYS A 97 14.33 15.00 -2.00
N ALA A 98 13.10 14.69 -1.59
CA ALA A 98 12.43 15.33 -0.47
C ALA A 98 12.78 14.71 0.90
N GLY A 99 13.60 13.66 0.93
CA GLY A 99 14.03 12.97 2.17
C GLY A 99 13.10 11.86 2.63
N ALA A 100 12.13 11.44 1.82
CA ALA A 100 11.39 10.21 2.08
C ALA A 100 12.33 9.01 1.90
N THR A 101 12.29 8.04 2.80
CA THR A 101 13.34 7.03 2.94
C THR A 101 12.77 5.64 3.20
N GLY A 102 13.48 4.63 2.69
CA GLY A 102 13.21 3.21 2.92
C GLY A 102 12.17 2.61 1.96
N PRO A 103 11.80 1.34 2.17
CA PRO A 103 10.92 0.61 1.25
C PRO A 103 9.51 1.21 1.16
N LEU A 104 9.04 1.90 2.20
CA LEU A 104 7.74 2.56 2.26
C LEU A 104 7.81 4.09 2.31
N GLN A 105 8.99 4.66 1.99
CA GLN A 105 9.21 6.09 1.75
C GLN A 105 8.66 7.02 2.84
N PHE A 106 8.97 6.73 4.11
CA PHE A 106 8.59 7.62 5.20
C PHE A 106 9.38 8.92 5.21
N MET A 107 8.67 10.05 5.31
CA MET A 107 9.27 11.32 5.66
C MET A 107 9.76 11.30 7.12
N PRO A 108 10.84 12.04 7.46
CA PRO A 108 11.39 12.02 8.82
C PRO A 108 10.36 12.29 9.92
N SER A 109 9.53 13.33 9.74
CA SER A 109 8.51 13.72 10.73
C SER A 109 7.42 12.66 10.89
N THR A 110 6.93 12.11 9.79
CA THR A 110 5.93 11.04 9.81
C THR A 110 6.53 9.77 10.38
N GLY A 111 7.74 9.40 9.98
CA GLY A 111 8.44 8.23 10.50
C GLY A 111 8.60 8.32 12.03
N SER A 112 9.08 9.45 12.54
CA SER A 112 9.25 9.68 13.97
C SER A 112 7.92 9.53 14.75
N ARG A 113 6.80 10.03 14.19
CA ARG A 113 5.46 9.89 14.79
C ARG A 113 5.03 8.43 14.95
N PHE A 114 5.45 7.56 14.06
CA PHE A 114 5.15 6.12 14.08
C PHE A 114 6.31 5.26 14.58
N GLY A 115 7.26 5.86 15.32
CA GLY A 115 8.33 5.13 15.98
C GLY A 115 9.54 4.79 15.14
N LEU A 116 9.64 5.36 13.92
CA LEU A 116 10.82 5.21 13.05
C LEU A 116 11.82 6.33 13.33
N GLY A 117 12.68 6.10 14.31
CA GLY A 117 13.75 7.03 14.67
C GLY A 117 15.13 6.55 14.23
N PHE A 118 16.15 7.26 14.72
CA PHE A 118 17.54 6.81 14.69
C PHE A 118 17.81 6.01 15.95
N SER A 119 18.30 4.79 15.80
CA SER A 119 18.73 3.95 16.92
C SER A 119 20.13 3.39 16.64
N ASN A 120 21.08 3.65 17.54
CA ASN A 120 22.47 3.18 17.41
C ASN A 120 23.14 3.55 16.06
N GLY A 121 22.87 4.73 15.54
CA GLY A 121 23.40 5.20 14.25
C GLY A 121 22.66 4.65 13.02
N TYR A 122 21.59 3.90 13.20
CA TYR A 122 20.78 3.32 12.15
C TYR A 122 19.42 4.04 12.03
N ASP A 123 19.05 4.40 10.80
CA ASP A 123 17.74 4.98 10.50
C ASP A 123 16.72 3.86 10.29
N MET A 124 15.78 3.72 11.24
CA MET A 124 14.79 2.65 11.25
C MET A 124 13.83 2.67 10.06
N ARG A 125 13.79 3.76 9.29
CA ARG A 125 12.98 3.83 8.05
C ARG A 125 13.49 2.88 6.96
N TYR A 126 14.76 2.46 7.02
CA TYR A 126 15.33 1.46 6.13
C TYR A 126 15.00 0.02 6.55
N ASP A 127 14.55 -0.19 7.78
CA ASP A 127 14.21 -1.54 8.27
C ASP A 127 12.84 -1.97 7.74
N PRO A 128 12.74 -3.07 6.97
CA PRO A 128 11.48 -3.52 6.39
C PRO A 128 10.40 -3.83 7.42
N GLN A 129 10.76 -4.45 8.56
CA GLN A 129 9.80 -4.81 9.59
C GLN A 129 9.24 -3.58 10.30
N TYR A 130 10.12 -2.69 10.74
CA TYR A 130 9.70 -1.45 11.41
C TYR A 130 8.92 -0.55 10.46
N ALA A 131 9.34 -0.43 9.21
CA ALA A 131 8.63 0.33 8.19
C ALA A 131 7.23 -0.23 7.93
N ALA A 132 7.07 -1.56 7.81
CA ALA A 132 5.76 -2.19 7.63
C ALA A 132 4.85 -1.98 8.84
N ARG A 133 5.37 -2.11 10.06
CA ARG A 133 4.63 -1.84 11.30
C ARG A 133 4.13 -0.40 11.35
N ALA A 134 5.00 0.55 11.08
CA ALA A 134 4.68 1.97 11.06
C ALA A 134 3.64 2.30 9.99
N ASN A 135 3.76 1.70 8.80
CA ASN A 135 2.82 1.91 7.71
C ASN A 135 1.44 1.31 8.03
N ALA A 136 1.40 0.12 8.60
CA ALA A 136 0.14 -0.49 9.04
C ALA A 136 -0.57 0.36 10.10
N ALA A 137 0.17 0.91 11.07
CA ALA A 137 -0.37 1.82 12.07
C ALA A 137 -0.90 3.13 11.41
N TYR A 138 -0.13 3.70 10.49
CA TYR A 138 -0.55 4.87 9.71
C TYR A 138 -1.85 4.60 8.94
N MET A 139 -1.93 3.48 8.23
CA MET A 139 -3.11 3.12 7.44
C MET A 139 -4.34 2.95 8.33
N ASN A 140 -4.23 2.27 9.46
CA ASN A 140 -5.33 2.11 10.42
C ASN A 140 -5.79 3.46 11.00
N GLU A 141 -4.87 4.37 11.34
CA GLU A 141 -5.20 5.73 11.78
C GLU A 141 -5.96 6.50 10.69
N ARG A 142 -5.50 6.40 9.42
CA ARG A 142 -6.19 7.07 8.29
C ARG A 142 -7.56 6.47 8.02
N PHE A 143 -7.71 5.16 8.11
CA PHE A 143 -9.01 4.51 7.99
C PHE A 143 -10.02 5.07 8.98
N GLN A 144 -9.64 5.17 10.26
CA GLN A 144 -10.52 5.70 11.30
C GLN A 144 -10.89 7.16 11.06
N GLU A 145 -9.93 7.99 10.63
CA GLU A 145 -10.17 9.42 10.39
C GLU A 145 -10.99 9.70 9.13
N LEU A 146 -10.97 8.83 8.13
CA LEU A 146 -11.54 9.04 6.81
C LEU A 146 -12.73 8.11 6.53
N ASN A 147 -13.54 7.86 7.56
CA ASN A 147 -14.79 7.07 7.49
C ASN A 147 -14.59 5.66 6.89
N ASN A 148 -13.46 5.02 7.18
CA ASN A 148 -13.06 3.70 6.65
C ASN A 148 -12.94 3.65 5.11
N SER A 149 -12.70 4.80 4.45
CA SER A 149 -12.43 4.81 3.01
C SER A 149 -10.97 4.43 2.73
N LEU A 150 -10.79 3.34 2.00
CA LEU A 150 -9.48 2.85 1.56
C LEU A 150 -8.84 3.84 0.59
N GLU A 151 -9.61 4.34 -0.36
CA GLU A 151 -9.17 5.28 -1.39
C GLU A 151 -8.65 6.57 -0.76
N MET A 152 -9.38 7.09 0.23
CA MET A 152 -8.97 8.29 0.95
C MET A 152 -7.73 8.07 1.81
N ALA A 153 -7.59 6.90 2.44
CA ALA A 153 -6.40 6.55 3.21
C ALA A 153 -5.16 6.48 2.31
N ILE A 154 -5.26 5.83 1.15
CA ILE A 154 -4.19 5.75 0.15
C ILE A 154 -3.89 7.14 -0.43
N ALA A 155 -4.92 7.93 -0.75
CA ALA A 155 -4.75 9.30 -1.25
C ALA A 155 -4.06 10.19 -0.22
N GLY A 156 -4.36 10.02 1.06
CA GLY A 156 -3.71 10.72 2.17
C GLY A 156 -2.23 10.38 2.30
N TYR A 157 -1.87 9.14 2.10
CA TYR A 157 -0.48 8.69 2.10
C TYR A 157 0.32 9.34 0.96
N ASN A 158 -0.20 9.32 -0.26
CA ASN A 158 0.47 9.85 -1.44
C ASN A 158 0.44 11.39 -1.55
N GLY A 159 -0.67 12.01 -1.18
CA GLY A 159 -0.94 13.44 -1.40
C GLY A 159 -0.82 14.32 -0.17
N GLY A 160 -0.52 13.73 0.98
CA GLY A 160 -0.46 14.39 2.27
C GLY A 160 -1.80 14.45 3.01
N GLU A 161 -1.74 14.24 4.32
CA GLU A 161 -2.90 14.15 5.23
C GLU A 161 -3.83 15.36 5.17
N GLY A 162 -3.26 16.57 5.09
CA GLY A 162 -4.04 17.81 5.08
C GLY A 162 -4.91 17.95 3.83
N ARG A 163 -4.46 17.45 2.68
CA ARG A 163 -5.24 17.44 1.44
C ARG A 163 -6.38 16.42 1.51
N ALA A 164 -6.10 15.20 1.96
CA ALA A 164 -7.11 14.16 2.10
C ALA A 164 -8.22 14.56 3.08
N ARG A 165 -7.86 15.13 4.24
CA ARG A 165 -8.85 15.65 5.22
C ARG A 165 -9.72 16.77 4.63
N ARG A 166 -9.17 17.65 3.81
CA ARG A 166 -9.91 18.73 3.16
C ARG A 166 -10.93 18.17 2.18
N ILE A 167 -10.50 17.27 1.29
CA ILE A 167 -11.38 16.60 0.32
C ILE A 167 -12.50 15.83 1.03
N SER A 168 -12.17 15.08 2.08
CA SER A 168 -13.18 14.33 2.86
C SER A 168 -14.22 15.23 3.52
N LYS A 169 -13.82 16.42 4.00
CA LYS A 169 -14.75 17.39 4.58
C LYS A 169 -15.64 18.06 3.52
N ASP A 170 -15.05 18.44 2.37
CA ASP A 170 -15.76 19.11 1.28
C ASP A 170 -16.82 18.22 0.63
N GLN A 171 -16.62 16.91 0.68
CA GLN A 171 -17.55 15.92 0.11
C GLN A 171 -18.62 15.45 1.11
N ASN A 172 -18.70 15.99 2.34
CA ASN A 172 -19.64 15.56 3.39
C ASN A 172 -19.67 14.02 3.57
N GLY A 173 -18.52 13.37 3.40
CA GLY A 173 -18.41 11.92 3.46
C GLY A 173 -18.94 11.19 2.22
N ALA A 174 -19.17 11.88 1.10
CA ALA A 174 -19.49 11.21 -0.15
C ALA A 174 -18.30 10.39 -0.63
N SER A 175 -18.54 9.13 -0.99
CA SER A 175 -17.59 8.25 -1.65
C SER A 175 -17.20 8.82 -3.02
N PHE A 176 -15.94 8.65 -3.41
CA PHE A 176 -15.50 8.90 -4.79
C PHE A 176 -16.19 7.96 -5.75
#